data_dc0fd7747c0f6f584fedc06d9a4a35ec
#
_entry.id   dc0fd7747c0f6f584fedc06d9a4a35ec
#
_cell.length_a   1.000
_cell.length_b   1.000
_cell.length_c   1.000
_cell.angle_alpha   90.00
_cell.angle_beta   90.00
_cell.angle_gamma   90.00
#
_symmetry.space_group_name_H-M   'P 1'
#
loop_
_entity.id
_entity.type
_entity.pdbx_description
1 polymer ?
#
loop_
_entity_poly.entity_id
_entity_poly.type
_entity_poly.pdbx_seq_one_letter_code
_entity_poly.pdbx_strand_id
1 'polypeptide(L)'
;DENYVTCLEQKGRDFMVKLFCVDPSEHLSTALERANSSVLFSATITPMSYFAQMLGCREDVRKRILPSPFPPENLCVLASKSVSTLYRHRTHTKHDLAQTIGSLVNAKKGNYLVFFPSYAYMDMVLPLYEQLFPHHTTLMQTQRMSEDERLQFLDCFSHENSCTLVGFVVMGGIFGEGIDLMGDRLSGAVIVGVGLPGISLERELIRVHFEDKQMPGFNYSYLYPGMNRVFQAAGRVIRSEKDRGAILLVDTRYSHPQYNSLLPSDWQIRFVQDEKQIRHILDEFWTR
;
A
#
# COMPACT_ATOMS: atom_id res chain seq x y z
N ASP A 1 11.26 4.85 31.02
CA ASP A 1 10.65 3.52 31.11
C ASP A 1 11.15 2.64 29.93
N GLU A 2 10.90 1.37 29.96
CA GLU A 2 11.36 0.40 28.97
C GLU A 2 10.70 0.54 27.59
N ASN A 3 9.67 1.36 27.46
CA ASN A 3 8.97 1.65 26.21
C ASN A 3 9.62 2.80 25.42
N TYR A 4 10.67 3.43 25.98
CA TYR A 4 11.39 4.52 25.33
C TYR A 4 12.87 4.22 25.17
N VAL A 5 13.43 4.62 24.04
CA VAL A 5 14.88 4.57 23.76
C VAL A 5 15.37 5.98 23.46
N THR A 6 16.50 6.36 24.08
CA THR A 6 17.18 7.61 23.76
C THR A 6 18.16 7.35 22.61
N CYS A 7 17.88 7.93 21.45
CA CYS A 7 18.75 7.88 20.28
C CYS A 7 19.62 9.12 20.24
N LEU A 8 20.93 8.90 20.05
CA LEU A 8 21.91 9.97 19.85
C LEU A 8 22.41 9.90 18.40
N GLU A 9 22.25 10.98 17.66
CA GLU A 9 22.75 11.08 16.29
C GLU A 9 23.70 12.26 16.19
N GLN A 10 24.90 12.03 15.67
CA GLN A 10 25.87 13.08 15.37
C GLN A 10 25.80 13.46 13.90
N LYS A 11 25.51 14.72 13.60
CA LYS A 11 25.53 15.30 12.25
C LYS A 11 26.59 16.39 12.17
N GLY A 12 27.79 16.01 11.74
CA GLY A 12 28.92 16.92 11.71
C GLY A 12 29.36 17.35 13.12
N ARG A 13 29.15 18.63 13.48
CA ARG A 13 29.43 19.17 14.83
C ARG A 13 28.21 19.19 15.75
N ASP A 14 27.02 18.93 15.21
CA ASP A 14 25.77 18.97 15.95
C ASP A 14 25.40 17.58 16.46
N PHE A 15 24.77 17.55 17.64
CA PHE A 15 24.23 16.35 18.25
C PHE A 15 22.70 16.48 18.32
N MET A 16 22.01 15.48 17.81
CA MET A 16 20.57 15.34 17.97
C MET A 16 20.26 14.27 18.99
N VAL A 17 19.50 14.63 20.02
CA VAL A 17 18.96 13.70 21.01
C VAL A 17 17.50 13.49 20.71
N LYS A 18 17.09 12.25 20.46
CA LYS A 18 15.70 11.87 20.18
C LYS A 18 15.23 10.87 21.22
N LEU A 19 14.16 11.21 21.94
CA LEU A 19 13.44 10.23 22.74
C LEU A 19 12.42 9.53 21.85
N PHE A 20 12.61 8.24 21.64
CA PHE A 20 11.79 7.45 20.72
C PHE A 20 10.95 6.42 21.49
N CYS A 21 9.62 6.50 21.35
CA CYS A 21 8.71 5.50 21.89
C CYS A 21 8.65 4.29 20.98
N VAL A 22 9.10 3.13 21.46
CA VAL A 22 9.10 1.86 20.73
C VAL A 22 7.79 1.09 20.88
N ASP A 23 7.10 1.29 22.02
CA ASP A 23 5.81 0.67 22.33
C ASP A 23 4.89 1.70 23.04
N PRO A 24 3.88 2.24 22.35
CA PRO A 24 2.98 3.24 22.92
C PRO A 24 1.82 2.64 23.73
N SER A 25 1.70 1.31 23.79
CA SER A 25 0.49 0.60 24.25
C SER A 25 0.10 0.97 25.67
N GLU A 26 1.04 1.03 26.60
CA GLU A 26 0.78 1.36 28.03
C GLU A 26 0.31 2.80 28.19
N HIS A 27 0.93 3.75 27.50
CA HIS A 27 0.55 5.15 27.55
C HIS A 27 -0.82 5.40 26.94
N LEU A 28 -1.13 4.72 25.83
CA LEU A 28 -2.45 4.79 25.20
C LEU A 28 -3.52 4.14 26.08
N SER A 29 -3.22 2.99 26.73
CA SER A 29 -4.12 2.36 27.69
C SER A 29 -4.49 3.33 28.82
N THR A 30 -3.47 3.93 29.45
CA THR A 30 -3.69 4.94 30.52
C THR A 30 -4.50 6.15 30.04
N ALA A 31 -4.31 6.56 28.78
CA ALA A 31 -5.10 7.66 28.22
C ALA A 31 -6.56 7.26 27.97
N LEU A 32 -6.79 6.03 27.48
CA LEU A 32 -8.13 5.50 27.24
C LEU A 32 -8.94 5.28 28.52
N GLU A 33 -8.29 4.94 29.63
CA GLU A 33 -8.93 4.78 30.95
C GLU A 33 -9.56 6.05 31.49
N ARG A 34 -9.20 7.22 30.97
CA ARG A 34 -9.82 8.50 31.36
C ARG A 34 -11.22 8.70 30.77
N ALA A 35 -11.59 7.90 29.79
CA ALA A 35 -12.90 7.95 29.14
C ALA A 35 -13.82 6.84 29.66
N ASN A 36 -15.12 7.10 29.74
CA ASN A 36 -16.12 6.08 30.10
C ASN A 36 -16.20 4.98 29.06
N SER A 37 -15.96 5.30 27.75
CA SER A 37 -15.89 4.37 26.65
C SER A 37 -15.07 4.97 25.53
N SER A 38 -14.44 4.10 24.73
CA SER A 38 -13.64 4.49 23.58
C SER A 38 -13.97 3.59 22.40
N VAL A 39 -14.08 4.18 21.20
CA VAL A 39 -14.28 3.46 19.95
C VAL A 39 -13.13 3.82 19.01
N LEU A 40 -12.38 2.80 18.61
CA LEU A 40 -11.27 2.92 17.67
C LEU A 40 -11.68 2.26 16.35
N PHE A 41 -11.59 2.98 15.24
CA PHE A 41 -12.00 2.48 13.95
C PHE A 41 -11.10 2.97 12.82
N SER A 42 -10.91 2.13 11.83
CA SER A 42 -10.25 2.46 10.57
C SER A 42 -10.64 1.43 9.51
N ALA A 43 -10.50 1.78 8.25
CA ALA A 43 -10.68 0.86 7.13
C ALA A 43 -9.56 -0.19 7.02
N THR A 44 -8.41 0.02 7.67
CA THR A 44 -7.19 -0.78 7.52
C THR A 44 -6.65 -1.36 8.83
N ILE A 45 -7.52 -1.58 9.84
CA ILE A 45 -7.14 -2.23 11.12
C ILE A 45 -6.94 -3.74 10.90
N THR A 46 -5.84 -4.13 10.24
CA THR A 46 -5.49 -5.53 9.96
C THR A 46 -3.98 -5.76 10.15
N PRO A 47 -3.57 -6.78 10.97
CA PRO A 47 -4.42 -7.64 11.79
C PRO A 47 -4.93 -6.92 13.04
N MET A 48 -6.17 -7.22 13.41
CA MET A 48 -6.84 -6.53 14.51
C MET A 48 -6.16 -6.75 15.87
N SER A 49 -5.51 -7.91 16.08
CA SER A 49 -4.74 -8.21 17.29
C SER A 49 -3.55 -7.27 17.47
N TYR A 50 -2.81 -7.00 16.39
CA TYR A 50 -1.70 -6.06 16.40
C TYR A 50 -2.16 -4.63 16.78
N PHE A 51 -3.21 -4.16 16.12
CA PHE A 51 -3.72 -2.82 16.42
C PHE A 51 -4.31 -2.71 17.83
N ALA A 52 -5.05 -3.71 18.28
CA ALA A 52 -5.60 -3.71 19.64
C ALA A 52 -4.48 -3.62 20.69
N GLN A 53 -3.38 -4.33 20.49
CA GLN A 53 -2.22 -4.29 21.36
C GLN A 53 -1.51 -2.93 21.29
N MET A 54 -1.12 -2.47 20.09
CA MET A 54 -0.39 -1.22 19.89
C MET A 54 -1.19 0.01 20.38
N LEU A 55 -2.51 -0.06 20.34
CA LEU A 55 -3.42 0.98 20.83
C LEU A 55 -3.75 0.84 22.32
N GLY A 56 -3.14 -0.11 23.03
CA GLY A 56 -3.35 -0.31 24.47
C GLY A 56 -4.76 -0.74 24.83
N CYS A 57 -5.46 -1.44 23.94
CA CYS A 57 -6.78 -1.96 24.23
C CYS A 57 -6.71 -3.07 25.29
N ARG A 58 -7.69 -3.12 26.20
CA ARG A 58 -7.82 -4.17 27.19
C ARG A 58 -8.08 -5.53 26.54
N GLU A 59 -7.78 -6.62 27.24
CA GLU A 59 -7.97 -7.99 26.73
C GLU A 59 -9.44 -8.30 26.36
N ASP A 60 -10.39 -7.70 27.10
CA ASP A 60 -11.83 -7.87 26.90
C ASP A 60 -12.41 -6.96 25.80
N VAL A 61 -11.56 -6.22 25.04
CA VAL A 61 -12.02 -5.32 23.98
C VAL A 61 -12.89 -6.04 22.94
N ARG A 62 -14.02 -5.45 22.63
CA ARG A 62 -14.91 -5.97 21.59
C ARG A 62 -14.33 -5.60 20.21
N LYS A 63 -14.03 -6.63 19.43
CA LYS A 63 -13.51 -6.51 18.06
C LYS A 63 -14.64 -6.79 17.06
N ARG A 64 -14.78 -5.93 16.05
CA ARG A 64 -15.78 -6.10 15.01
C ARG A 64 -15.22 -5.75 13.64
N ILE A 65 -15.40 -6.64 12.68
CA ILE A 65 -15.15 -6.39 11.26
C ILE A 65 -16.51 -6.18 10.61
N LEU A 66 -16.67 -5.05 9.94
CA LEU A 66 -17.85 -4.78 9.14
C LEU A 66 -17.54 -5.17 7.69
N PRO A 67 -18.49 -5.76 6.96
CA PRO A 67 -18.30 -6.03 5.53
C PRO A 67 -18.15 -4.71 4.77
N SER A 68 -17.49 -4.78 3.59
CA SER A 68 -17.45 -3.63 2.68
C SER A 68 -18.87 -3.22 2.30
N PRO A 69 -19.19 -1.92 2.31
CA PRO A 69 -20.49 -1.44 1.83
C PRO A 69 -20.59 -1.47 0.29
N PHE A 70 -19.49 -1.72 -0.40
CA PHE A 70 -19.42 -1.68 -1.85
C PHE A 70 -19.70 -3.06 -2.46
N PRO A 71 -20.40 -3.13 -3.61
CA PRO A 71 -20.67 -4.38 -4.32
C PRO A 71 -19.36 -5.11 -4.68
N PRO A 72 -19.14 -6.36 -4.25
CA PRO A 72 -17.89 -7.07 -4.51
C PRO A 72 -17.64 -7.32 -6.00
N GLU A 73 -18.67 -7.37 -6.82
CA GLU A 73 -18.60 -7.49 -8.28
C GLU A 73 -18.00 -6.25 -8.97
N ASN A 74 -17.96 -5.13 -8.27
CA ASN A 74 -17.39 -3.88 -8.78
C ASN A 74 -15.86 -3.80 -8.60
N LEU A 75 -15.27 -4.72 -7.85
CA LEU A 75 -13.83 -4.76 -7.59
C LEU A 75 -13.21 -6.06 -8.10
N CYS A 76 -12.27 -5.95 -9.05
CA CYS A 76 -11.45 -7.07 -9.49
C CYS A 76 -10.06 -6.98 -8.83
N VAL A 77 -9.72 -7.96 -7.99
CA VAL A 77 -8.40 -8.01 -7.35
C VAL A 77 -7.58 -9.18 -7.89
N LEU A 78 -6.44 -8.86 -8.47
CA LEU A 78 -5.47 -9.82 -9.00
C LEU A 78 -4.18 -9.78 -8.19
N ALA A 79 -3.52 -10.93 -8.04
CA ALA A 79 -2.19 -11.02 -7.43
C ALA A 79 -1.24 -11.82 -8.34
N SER A 80 -0.18 -11.17 -8.83
CA SER A 80 0.82 -11.82 -9.66
C SER A 80 1.77 -12.67 -8.83
N LYS A 81 1.97 -13.92 -9.25
CA LYS A 81 2.92 -14.88 -8.66
C LYS A 81 4.26 -14.93 -9.39
N SER A 82 4.40 -14.25 -10.54
CA SER A 82 5.55 -14.39 -11.43
C SER A 82 6.64 -13.36 -11.18
N VAL A 83 6.29 -12.15 -10.70
CA VAL A 83 7.24 -11.05 -10.55
C VAL A 83 7.67 -10.91 -9.10
N SER A 84 8.98 -11.07 -8.84
CA SER A 84 9.57 -10.80 -7.53
C SER A 84 10.05 -9.34 -7.44
N THR A 85 9.60 -8.60 -6.44
CA THR A 85 10.03 -7.21 -6.20
C THR A 85 11.10 -7.09 -5.12
N LEU A 86 11.68 -8.22 -4.67
CA LEU A 86 12.82 -8.24 -3.75
C LEU A 86 13.98 -7.40 -4.30
N TYR A 87 14.62 -6.60 -3.46
CA TYR A 87 15.67 -5.66 -3.87
C TYR A 87 16.72 -6.30 -4.81
N ARG A 88 17.23 -7.48 -4.44
CA ARG A 88 18.22 -8.25 -5.24
C ARG A 88 17.70 -8.74 -6.61
N HIS A 89 16.38 -8.79 -6.81
CA HIS A 89 15.78 -9.30 -8.05
C HIS A 89 15.35 -8.18 -9.01
N ARG A 90 15.24 -6.94 -8.54
CA ARG A 90 14.63 -5.81 -9.27
C ARG A 90 15.25 -5.58 -10.64
N THR A 91 16.58 -5.65 -10.75
CA THR A 91 17.28 -5.45 -12.01
C THR A 91 16.88 -6.49 -13.06
N HIS A 92 16.64 -7.73 -12.66
CA HIS A 92 16.26 -8.82 -13.57
C HIS A 92 14.77 -8.83 -13.89
N THR A 93 13.91 -8.43 -12.93
CA THR A 93 12.44 -8.50 -13.07
C THR A 93 11.80 -7.19 -13.55
N LYS A 94 12.57 -6.11 -13.74
CA LYS A 94 12.02 -4.78 -14.10
C LYS A 94 11.25 -4.76 -15.43
N HIS A 95 11.70 -5.54 -16.41
CA HIS A 95 11.03 -5.63 -17.71
C HIS A 95 9.69 -6.37 -17.57
N ASP A 96 9.69 -7.52 -16.89
CA ASP A 96 8.48 -8.31 -16.64
C ASP A 96 7.48 -7.49 -15.79
N LEU A 97 8.00 -6.68 -14.84
CA LEU A 97 7.16 -5.77 -14.07
C LEU A 97 6.48 -4.72 -14.97
N ALA A 98 7.23 -4.10 -15.88
CA ALA A 98 6.67 -3.11 -16.81
C ALA A 98 5.58 -3.75 -17.70
N GLN A 99 5.78 -4.95 -18.21
CA GLN A 99 4.79 -5.72 -18.99
C GLN A 99 3.55 -6.08 -18.13
N THR A 100 3.78 -6.52 -16.89
CA THR A 100 2.71 -6.87 -15.94
C THR A 100 1.84 -5.64 -15.61
N ILE A 101 2.45 -4.46 -15.40
CA ILE A 101 1.72 -3.19 -15.24
C ILE A 101 0.87 -2.91 -16.49
N GLY A 102 1.48 -2.99 -17.67
CA GLY A 102 0.80 -2.76 -18.94
C GLY A 102 -0.36 -3.71 -19.20
N SER A 103 -0.32 -4.94 -18.72
CA SER A 103 -1.39 -5.91 -18.90
C SER A 103 -2.69 -5.51 -18.17
N LEU A 104 -2.59 -4.84 -17.01
CA LEU A 104 -3.76 -4.27 -16.34
C LEU A 104 -4.23 -2.99 -17.06
N VAL A 105 -3.30 -2.09 -17.37
CA VAL A 105 -3.62 -0.76 -17.93
C VAL A 105 -4.24 -0.85 -19.32
N ASN A 106 -3.83 -1.81 -20.15
CA ASN A 106 -4.38 -2.03 -21.49
C ASN A 106 -5.77 -2.68 -21.52
N ALA A 107 -6.25 -3.22 -20.38
CA ALA A 107 -7.54 -3.91 -20.36
C ALA A 107 -8.73 -2.96 -20.51
N LYS A 108 -8.59 -1.70 -20.13
CA LYS A 108 -9.62 -0.66 -20.30
C LYS A 108 -8.95 0.71 -20.45
N LYS A 109 -9.39 1.52 -21.39
CA LYS A 109 -9.03 2.94 -21.43
C LYS A 109 -9.50 3.62 -20.14
N GLY A 110 -8.59 4.37 -19.46
CA GLY A 110 -8.93 5.05 -18.22
C GLY A 110 -7.69 5.60 -17.51
N ASN A 111 -7.85 5.97 -16.26
CA ASN A 111 -6.78 6.51 -15.44
C ASN A 111 -6.34 5.48 -14.40
N TYR A 112 -5.03 5.36 -14.21
CA TYR A 112 -4.42 4.34 -13.35
C TYR A 112 -3.35 4.93 -12.45
N LEU A 113 -3.20 4.39 -11.24
CA LEU A 113 -2.09 4.67 -10.34
C LEU A 113 -1.21 3.44 -10.18
N VAL A 114 0.10 3.63 -10.25
CA VAL A 114 1.10 2.59 -10.00
C VAL A 114 1.92 2.98 -8.79
N PHE A 115 1.72 2.26 -7.69
CA PHE A 115 2.36 2.53 -6.40
C PHE A 115 3.66 1.74 -6.27
N PHE A 116 4.77 2.44 -6.14
CA PHE A 116 6.10 1.85 -5.94
C PHE A 116 6.57 1.95 -4.48
N PRO A 117 7.43 1.04 -4.01
CA PRO A 117 7.99 1.12 -2.66
C PRO A 117 9.08 2.20 -2.51
N SER A 118 9.60 2.75 -3.62
CA SER A 118 10.63 3.80 -3.61
C SER A 118 10.75 4.48 -4.96
N TYR A 119 11.23 5.74 -4.95
CA TYR A 119 11.56 6.49 -6.16
C TYR A 119 12.58 5.75 -7.04
N ALA A 120 13.66 5.25 -6.46
CA ALA A 120 14.70 4.54 -7.21
C ALA A 120 14.18 3.31 -7.98
N TYR A 121 13.18 2.60 -7.44
CA TYR A 121 12.58 1.48 -8.17
C TYR A 121 11.60 1.96 -9.25
N MET A 122 10.87 3.02 -8.99
CA MET A 122 10.01 3.68 -9.97
C MET A 122 10.83 4.20 -11.16
N ASP A 123 11.93 4.92 -10.90
CA ASP A 123 12.84 5.46 -11.91
C ASP A 123 13.49 4.35 -12.78
N MET A 124 13.67 3.15 -12.20
CA MET A 124 14.20 1.98 -12.93
C MET A 124 13.19 1.39 -13.91
N VAL A 125 11.88 1.47 -13.62
CA VAL A 125 10.80 0.79 -14.36
C VAL A 125 10.11 1.73 -15.36
N LEU A 126 9.92 3.00 -15.00
CA LEU A 126 9.18 3.96 -15.82
C LEU A 126 9.70 4.08 -17.27
N PRO A 127 11.02 4.23 -17.54
CA PRO A 127 11.50 4.34 -18.92
C PRO A 127 11.22 3.08 -19.76
N LEU A 128 11.25 1.91 -19.13
CA LEU A 128 10.90 0.65 -19.81
C LEU A 128 9.41 0.58 -20.12
N TYR A 129 8.58 1.05 -19.19
CA TYR A 129 7.14 1.13 -19.39
C TYR A 129 6.78 2.06 -20.54
N GLU A 130 7.36 3.26 -20.61
CA GLU A 130 7.15 4.24 -21.70
C GLU A 130 7.61 3.70 -23.04
N GLN A 131 8.72 2.96 -23.08
CA GLN A 131 9.19 2.31 -24.29
C GLN A 131 8.23 1.21 -24.79
N LEU A 132 7.65 0.43 -23.86
CA LEU A 132 6.72 -0.67 -24.19
C LEU A 132 5.32 -0.15 -24.55
N PHE A 133 4.88 0.96 -23.94
CA PHE A 133 3.54 1.51 -24.09
C PHE A 133 3.56 3.01 -24.44
N PRO A 134 4.11 3.40 -25.59
CA PRO A 134 4.30 4.82 -25.96
C PRO A 134 2.98 5.56 -26.24
N HIS A 135 1.86 4.85 -26.28
CA HIS A 135 0.51 5.41 -26.47
C HIS A 135 -0.15 5.80 -25.15
N HIS A 136 0.44 5.48 -24.00
CA HIS A 136 -0.04 5.92 -22.68
C HIS A 136 0.59 7.27 -22.33
N THR A 137 -0.22 8.13 -21.73
CA THR A 137 0.29 9.33 -21.05
C THR A 137 0.77 8.94 -19.66
N THR A 138 2.00 9.27 -19.31
CA THR A 138 2.58 8.98 -17.99
C THR A 138 2.77 10.25 -17.17
N LEU A 139 2.53 10.16 -15.89
CA LEU A 139 2.88 11.19 -14.90
C LEU A 139 3.72 10.52 -13.81
N MET A 140 4.70 11.24 -13.30
CA MET A 140 5.58 10.73 -12.25
C MET A 140 5.58 11.67 -11.04
N GLN A 141 5.40 11.10 -9.85
CA GLN A 141 5.62 11.83 -8.61
C GLN A 141 7.09 12.17 -8.44
N THR A 142 7.40 13.46 -8.22
CA THR A 142 8.74 13.92 -7.90
C THR A 142 9.00 13.94 -6.40
N GLN A 143 10.28 13.89 -6.00
CA GLN A 143 10.65 14.11 -4.61
C GLN A 143 10.37 15.55 -4.21
N ARG A 144 9.87 15.77 -2.97
CA ARG A 144 9.55 17.10 -2.43
C ARG A 144 8.51 17.90 -3.24
N MET A 145 7.60 17.19 -3.93
CA MET A 145 6.45 17.80 -4.58
C MET A 145 5.69 18.69 -3.60
N SER A 146 5.45 19.94 -3.97
CA SER A 146 4.62 20.87 -3.20
C SER A 146 3.14 20.46 -3.23
N GLU A 147 2.32 21.06 -2.36
CA GLU A 147 0.88 20.78 -2.37
C GLU A 147 0.21 21.24 -3.68
N ASP A 148 0.65 22.35 -4.24
CA ASP A 148 0.14 22.83 -5.54
C ASP A 148 0.48 21.87 -6.69
N GLU A 149 1.71 21.38 -6.73
CA GLU A 149 2.13 20.37 -7.72
C GLU A 149 1.35 19.05 -7.53
N ARG A 150 1.08 18.67 -6.28
CA ARG A 150 0.24 17.50 -5.97
C ARG A 150 -1.19 17.68 -6.48
N LEU A 151 -1.79 18.84 -6.27
CA LEU A 151 -3.12 19.16 -6.78
C LEU A 151 -3.15 19.13 -8.31
N GLN A 152 -2.18 19.76 -8.98
CA GLN A 152 -2.06 19.73 -10.44
C GLN A 152 -1.91 18.28 -10.96
N PHE A 153 -1.12 17.43 -10.29
CA PHE A 153 -1.00 16.03 -10.63
C PHE A 153 -2.36 15.30 -10.55
N LEU A 154 -3.16 15.56 -9.51
CA LEU A 154 -4.48 14.95 -9.32
C LEU A 154 -5.53 15.49 -10.30
N ASP A 155 -5.42 16.74 -10.71
CA ASP A 155 -6.32 17.35 -11.68
C ASP A 155 -6.18 16.75 -13.09
N CYS A 156 -5.00 16.18 -13.39
CA CYS A 156 -4.81 15.42 -14.64
C CYS A 156 -5.69 14.15 -14.69
N PHE A 157 -6.13 13.62 -13.54
CA PHE A 157 -7.00 12.44 -13.47
C PHE A 157 -8.45 12.85 -13.73
N SER A 158 -8.78 13.14 -14.98
CA SER A 158 -10.12 13.52 -15.43
C SER A 158 -10.83 12.34 -16.09
N HIS A 159 -12.15 12.26 -15.91
CA HIS A 159 -13.01 11.34 -16.66
C HIS A 159 -13.09 11.69 -18.16
N GLU A 160 -12.71 12.91 -18.54
CA GLU A 160 -12.71 13.39 -19.93
C GLU A 160 -11.43 13.03 -20.70
N ASN A 161 -10.46 12.36 -20.07
CA ASN A 161 -9.20 12.03 -20.72
C ASN A 161 -9.43 11.20 -22.00
N SER A 162 -8.94 11.71 -23.12
CA SER A 162 -9.04 11.05 -24.43
C SER A 162 -8.10 9.85 -24.55
N CYS A 163 -7.01 9.82 -23.78
CA CYS A 163 -6.00 8.76 -23.73
C CYS A 163 -5.91 8.15 -22.33
N THR A 164 -5.35 6.96 -22.25
CA THR A 164 -5.03 6.32 -20.97
C THR A 164 -3.95 7.11 -20.26
N LEU A 165 -4.22 7.47 -18.99
CA LEU A 165 -3.29 8.16 -18.10
C LEU A 165 -2.79 7.22 -17.01
N VAL A 166 -1.48 7.20 -16.79
CA VAL A 166 -0.85 6.35 -15.76
C VAL A 166 0.04 7.20 -14.87
N GLY A 167 -0.38 7.36 -13.62
CA GLY A 167 0.40 8.05 -12.58
C GLY A 167 1.31 7.08 -11.82
N PHE A 168 2.60 7.33 -11.85
CA PHE A 168 3.62 6.59 -11.10
C PHE A 168 3.90 7.32 -9.79
N VAL A 169 3.63 6.66 -8.67
CA VAL A 169 3.69 7.26 -7.33
C VAL A 169 4.35 6.34 -6.31
N VAL A 170 4.77 6.88 -5.16
CA VAL A 170 5.41 6.11 -4.10
C VAL A 170 4.42 5.84 -2.96
N MET A 171 4.38 4.57 -2.50
CA MET A 171 3.55 4.14 -1.38
C MET A 171 3.94 4.84 -0.08
N GLY A 172 2.93 5.21 0.72
CA GLY A 172 3.15 5.88 2.01
C GLY A 172 3.67 7.33 1.89
N GLY A 173 3.69 7.87 0.67
CA GLY A 173 3.90 9.29 0.40
C GLY A 173 2.59 10.07 0.34
N ILE A 174 2.67 11.31 -0.18
CA ILE A 174 1.55 12.26 -0.28
C ILE A 174 0.35 11.73 -1.10
N PHE A 175 0.54 10.69 -1.92
CA PHE A 175 -0.51 10.00 -2.68
C PHE A 175 -1.05 8.74 -1.98
N GLY A 176 -0.46 8.33 -0.85
CA GLY A 176 -0.98 7.25 -0.01
C GLY A 176 -2.20 7.67 0.80
N GLU A 177 -2.34 8.96 1.11
CA GLU A 177 -3.42 9.52 1.92
C GLU A 177 -4.02 10.76 1.23
N GLY A 178 -5.30 11.05 1.51
CA GLY A 178 -5.95 12.29 1.04
C GLY A 178 -6.20 12.40 -0.47
N ILE A 179 -6.19 11.29 -1.23
CA ILE A 179 -6.62 11.28 -2.63
C ILE A 179 -8.10 10.88 -2.69
N ASP A 180 -8.89 11.65 -3.43
CA ASP A 180 -10.29 11.34 -3.72
C ASP A 180 -10.54 11.42 -5.23
N LEU A 181 -10.33 10.28 -5.90
CA LEU A 181 -10.55 10.11 -7.34
C LEU A 181 -11.75 9.19 -7.56
N MET A 182 -12.96 9.73 -7.37
CA MET A 182 -14.22 8.99 -7.51
C MET A 182 -14.55 8.71 -8.97
N GLY A 183 -15.25 7.59 -9.22
CA GLY A 183 -15.75 7.20 -10.53
C GLY A 183 -14.64 6.94 -11.53
N ASP A 184 -14.87 7.31 -12.79
CA ASP A 184 -13.91 7.11 -13.87
C ASP A 184 -12.64 7.95 -13.77
N ARG A 185 -12.47 8.75 -12.71
CA ARG A 185 -11.20 9.41 -12.39
C ARG A 185 -10.11 8.42 -12.01
N LEU A 186 -10.46 7.20 -11.53
CA LEU A 186 -9.50 6.13 -11.27
C LEU A 186 -10.10 4.76 -11.62
N SER A 187 -9.68 4.18 -12.72
CA SER A 187 -10.12 2.85 -13.18
C SER A 187 -9.38 1.69 -12.51
N GLY A 188 -8.19 1.93 -11.97
CA GLY A 188 -7.45 0.87 -11.30
C GLY A 188 -6.13 1.29 -10.70
N ALA A 189 -5.56 0.37 -9.92
CA ALA A 189 -4.27 0.56 -9.28
C ALA A 189 -3.38 -0.68 -9.42
N VAL A 190 -2.08 -0.46 -9.62
CA VAL A 190 -1.05 -1.49 -9.51
C VAL A 190 -0.21 -1.20 -8.26
N ILE A 191 -0.04 -2.21 -7.42
CA ILE A 191 0.74 -2.10 -6.19
C ILE A 191 1.97 -2.97 -6.30
N VAL A 192 3.12 -2.34 -6.44
CA VAL A 192 4.42 -2.99 -6.63
C VAL A 192 5.06 -3.29 -5.28
N GLY A 193 5.18 -4.58 -4.96
CA GLY A 193 5.71 -5.05 -3.69
C GLY A 193 4.68 -5.11 -2.58
N VAL A 194 5.14 -5.41 -1.37
CA VAL A 194 4.32 -5.65 -0.17
C VAL A 194 4.43 -4.48 0.84
N GLY A 195 4.78 -3.30 0.37
CA GLY A 195 4.74 -2.07 1.14
C GLY A 195 5.76 -1.96 2.28
N LEU A 196 6.68 -2.92 2.47
CA LEU A 196 7.61 -2.90 3.59
C LEU A 196 8.36 -1.56 3.66
N PRO A 197 8.39 -0.89 4.83
CA PRO A 197 9.18 0.30 5.01
C PRO A 197 10.66 0.01 4.85
N GLY A 198 11.46 1.04 4.51
CA GLY A 198 12.91 0.94 4.50
C GLY A 198 13.48 0.62 5.88
N ILE A 199 14.67 0.04 5.89
CA ILE A 199 15.41 -0.22 7.14
C ILE A 199 15.81 1.12 7.75
N SER A 200 15.51 1.32 9.03
CA SER A 200 15.95 2.47 9.82
C SER A 200 16.22 2.04 11.25
N LEU A 201 16.97 2.89 11.99
CA LEU A 201 17.26 2.64 13.41
C LEU A 201 15.96 2.43 14.19
N GLU A 202 14.97 3.28 14.00
CA GLU A 202 13.69 3.21 14.71
C GLU A 202 12.96 1.87 14.44
N ARG A 203 12.99 1.40 13.18
CA ARG A 203 12.38 0.12 12.82
C ARG A 203 13.09 -1.06 13.47
N GLU A 204 14.42 -1.02 13.52
CA GLU A 204 15.20 -2.06 14.18
C GLU A 204 14.99 -2.04 15.70
N LEU A 205 14.87 -0.87 16.32
CA LEU A 205 14.55 -0.75 17.75
C LEU A 205 13.17 -1.35 18.07
N ILE A 206 12.14 -1.06 17.26
CA ILE A 206 10.84 -1.70 17.40
C ILE A 206 10.95 -3.22 17.23
N ARG A 207 11.68 -3.68 16.20
CA ARG A 207 11.84 -5.12 15.95
C ARG A 207 12.45 -5.83 17.14
N VAL A 208 13.57 -5.32 17.66
CA VAL A 208 14.29 -5.91 18.80
C VAL A 208 13.40 -5.90 20.04
N HIS A 209 12.75 -4.77 20.35
CA HIS A 209 11.86 -4.64 21.52
C HIS A 209 10.77 -5.73 21.56
N PHE A 210 10.11 -5.99 20.42
CA PHE A 210 9.08 -7.04 20.36
C PHE A 210 9.68 -8.45 20.33
N GLU A 211 10.86 -8.66 19.75
CA GLU A 211 11.57 -9.95 19.82
C GLU A 211 11.99 -10.29 21.24
N ASP A 212 12.48 -9.33 22.02
CA ASP A 212 12.81 -9.49 23.45
C ASP A 212 11.59 -9.89 24.30
N LYS A 213 10.40 -9.43 23.89
CA LYS A 213 9.11 -9.83 24.47
C LYS A 213 8.57 -11.16 23.89
N GLN A 214 9.37 -11.92 23.14
CA GLN A 214 9.02 -13.18 22.47
C GLN A 214 7.85 -13.04 21.46
N MET A 215 7.77 -11.88 20.84
CA MET A 215 6.77 -11.54 19.82
C MET A 215 7.41 -11.46 18.43
N PRO A 216 6.65 -11.57 17.36
CA PRO A 216 7.20 -11.53 16.01
C PRO A 216 7.63 -10.10 15.61
N GLY A 217 8.77 -9.63 16.11
CA GLY A 217 9.25 -8.25 15.95
C GLY A 217 9.30 -7.77 14.50
N PHE A 218 9.69 -8.64 13.55
CA PHE A 218 9.62 -8.31 12.12
C PHE A 218 8.20 -7.97 11.67
N ASN A 219 7.19 -8.67 12.16
CA ASN A 219 5.81 -8.41 11.80
C ASN A 219 5.36 -7.04 12.32
N TYR A 220 5.72 -6.70 13.54
CA TYR A 220 5.37 -5.41 14.18
C TYR A 220 6.07 -4.23 13.51
N SER A 221 7.34 -4.40 13.17
CA SER A 221 8.16 -3.32 12.63
C SER A 221 7.99 -3.11 11.13
N TYR A 222 7.81 -4.19 10.37
CA TYR A 222 7.85 -4.16 8.90
C TYR A 222 6.59 -4.68 8.23
N LEU A 223 6.12 -5.90 8.58
CA LEU A 223 5.08 -6.57 7.83
C LEU A 223 3.72 -5.87 7.96
N TYR A 224 3.24 -5.66 9.19
CA TYR A 224 1.93 -5.05 9.43
C TYR A 224 1.86 -3.60 8.93
N PRO A 225 2.86 -2.73 9.22
CA PRO A 225 2.91 -1.40 8.63
C PRO A 225 2.99 -1.41 7.10
N GLY A 226 3.71 -2.38 6.53
CA GLY A 226 3.83 -2.55 5.08
C GLY A 226 2.50 -2.90 4.44
N MET A 227 1.83 -3.95 4.94
CA MET A 227 0.53 -4.36 4.42
C MET A 227 -0.54 -3.28 4.58
N ASN A 228 -0.46 -2.49 5.65
CA ASN A 228 -1.36 -1.36 5.83
C ASN A 228 -1.24 -0.31 4.70
N ARG A 229 -0.01 -0.01 4.26
CA ARG A 229 0.23 0.86 3.09
C ARG A 229 -0.37 0.28 1.80
N VAL A 230 -0.26 -1.05 1.62
CA VAL A 230 -0.89 -1.76 0.50
C VAL A 230 -2.41 -1.57 0.53
N PHE A 231 -3.04 -1.75 1.69
CA PHE A 231 -4.49 -1.59 1.84
C PHE A 231 -4.94 -0.14 1.62
N GLN A 232 -4.17 0.83 2.12
CA GLN A 232 -4.43 2.24 1.88
C GLN A 232 -4.37 2.60 0.39
N ALA A 233 -3.35 2.11 -0.33
CA ALA A 233 -3.20 2.32 -1.76
C ALA A 233 -4.35 1.65 -2.55
N ALA A 234 -4.69 0.40 -2.22
CA ALA A 234 -5.79 -0.34 -2.83
C ALA A 234 -7.16 0.32 -2.59
N GLY A 235 -7.38 0.81 -1.38
CA GLY A 235 -8.63 1.49 -0.99
C GLY A 235 -8.91 2.81 -1.73
N ARG A 236 -8.02 3.23 -2.65
CA ARG A 236 -8.24 4.40 -3.51
C ARG A 236 -9.14 4.09 -4.72
N VAL A 237 -9.26 2.82 -5.10
CA VAL A 237 -9.92 2.41 -6.34
C VAL A 237 -11.46 2.42 -6.24
N ILE A 238 -12.00 2.02 -5.10
CA ILE A 238 -13.46 2.04 -4.86
C ILE A 238 -13.77 3.02 -3.72
N ARG A 239 -14.57 4.05 -4.01
CA ARG A 239 -14.95 5.14 -3.08
C ARG A 239 -16.45 5.30 -2.94
N SER A 240 -17.21 4.76 -3.90
CA SER A 240 -18.66 4.80 -3.92
C SER A 240 -19.24 3.46 -4.40
N GLU A 241 -20.53 3.25 -4.18
CA GLU A 241 -21.26 2.06 -4.65
C GLU A 241 -21.28 1.92 -6.19
N LYS A 242 -21.03 3.03 -6.90
CA LYS A 242 -21.04 3.07 -8.37
C LYS A 242 -19.66 2.89 -8.97
N ASP A 243 -18.62 3.02 -8.17
CA ASP A 243 -17.25 2.87 -8.66
C ASP A 243 -17.01 1.43 -9.07
N ARG A 244 -16.27 1.28 -10.17
CA ARG A 244 -15.83 -0.01 -10.67
C ARG A 244 -14.36 0.06 -11.02
N GLY A 245 -13.58 -0.89 -10.52
CA GLY A 245 -12.13 -0.81 -10.70
C GLY A 245 -11.39 -2.12 -10.50
N ALA A 246 -10.12 -2.11 -10.94
CA ALA A 246 -9.24 -3.27 -10.85
C ALA A 246 -7.98 -2.96 -10.05
N ILE A 247 -7.54 -3.91 -9.22
CA ILE A 247 -6.30 -3.85 -8.44
C ILE A 247 -5.40 -5.01 -8.87
N LEU A 248 -4.12 -4.71 -9.11
CA LEU A 248 -3.10 -5.71 -9.36
C LEU A 248 -2.00 -5.61 -8.30
N LEU A 249 -1.91 -6.62 -7.46
CA LEU A 249 -0.84 -6.77 -6.48
C LEU A 249 0.33 -7.51 -7.16
N VAL A 250 1.52 -6.89 -7.21
CA VAL A 250 2.67 -7.47 -7.91
C VAL A 250 3.78 -7.79 -6.93
N ASP A 251 3.80 -9.02 -6.46
CA ASP A 251 4.92 -9.65 -5.74
C ASP A 251 4.63 -11.13 -5.50
N THR A 252 5.65 -11.98 -5.62
CA THR A 252 5.54 -13.42 -5.34
C THR A 252 5.14 -13.72 -3.89
N ARG A 253 5.43 -12.83 -2.95
CA ARG A 253 5.14 -12.99 -1.51
C ARG A 253 3.65 -13.01 -1.18
N TYR A 254 2.78 -12.44 -2.01
CA TYR A 254 1.33 -12.51 -1.77
C TYR A 254 0.77 -13.94 -1.75
N SER A 255 1.46 -14.89 -2.38
CA SER A 255 1.09 -16.32 -2.33
C SER A 255 1.57 -17.04 -1.06
N HIS A 256 2.46 -16.43 -0.27
CA HIS A 256 2.95 -17.03 0.98
C HIS A 256 1.93 -16.85 2.10
N PRO A 257 1.72 -17.88 2.95
CA PRO A 257 0.72 -17.82 4.02
C PRO A 257 0.83 -16.59 4.93
N GLN A 258 2.05 -16.15 5.24
CA GLN A 258 2.32 -15.00 6.08
C GLN A 258 1.71 -13.69 5.55
N TYR A 259 1.71 -13.49 4.22
CA TYR A 259 1.15 -12.30 3.57
C TYR A 259 -0.31 -12.52 3.18
N ASN A 260 -0.63 -13.71 2.67
CA ASN A 260 -1.97 -14.06 2.22
C ASN A 260 -3.00 -13.97 3.36
N SER A 261 -2.65 -14.43 4.56
CA SER A 261 -3.53 -14.37 5.73
C SER A 261 -3.88 -12.94 6.21
N LEU A 262 -3.14 -11.93 5.74
CA LEU A 262 -3.41 -10.53 6.06
C LEU A 262 -4.32 -9.85 5.04
N LEU A 263 -4.51 -10.45 3.86
CA LEU A 263 -5.35 -9.87 2.81
C LEU A 263 -6.82 -9.83 3.27
N PRO A 264 -7.58 -8.78 2.94
CA PRO A 264 -8.99 -8.68 3.30
C PRO A 264 -9.79 -9.88 2.79
N SER A 265 -10.62 -10.45 3.64
CA SER A 265 -11.41 -11.64 3.32
C SER A 265 -12.51 -11.40 2.28
N ASP A 266 -12.95 -10.16 2.14
CA ASP A 266 -13.91 -9.70 1.14
C ASP A 266 -13.27 -9.47 -0.25
N TRP A 267 -11.94 -9.44 -0.34
CA TRP A 267 -11.25 -9.42 -1.61
C TRP A 267 -11.24 -10.81 -2.23
N GLN A 268 -12.01 -11.02 -3.27
CA GLN A 268 -12.02 -12.26 -4.03
C GLN A 268 -10.77 -12.34 -4.93
N ILE A 269 -9.59 -12.50 -4.31
CA ILE A 269 -8.30 -12.41 -4.99
C ILE A 269 -8.11 -13.57 -5.94
N ARG A 270 -7.80 -13.25 -7.20
CA ARG A 270 -7.41 -14.22 -8.22
C ARG A 270 -5.91 -14.16 -8.42
N PHE A 271 -5.24 -15.28 -8.14
CA PHE A 271 -3.81 -15.40 -8.38
C PHE A 271 -3.53 -15.70 -9.84
N VAL A 272 -2.62 -14.93 -10.45
CA VAL A 272 -2.26 -15.01 -11.87
C VAL A 272 -0.78 -15.30 -12.06
N GLN A 273 -0.43 -16.01 -13.14
CA GLN A 273 0.95 -16.40 -13.44
C GLN A 273 1.55 -15.63 -14.62
N ASP A 274 0.72 -15.09 -15.51
CA ASP A 274 1.16 -14.39 -16.71
C ASP A 274 0.19 -13.28 -17.14
N GLU A 275 0.61 -12.48 -18.10
CA GLU A 275 -0.18 -11.36 -18.62
C GLU A 275 -1.44 -11.82 -19.38
N LYS A 276 -1.44 -13.04 -19.95
CA LYS A 276 -2.61 -13.57 -20.67
C LYS A 276 -3.75 -13.84 -19.71
N GLN A 277 -3.44 -14.40 -18.52
CA GLN A 277 -4.42 -14.61 -17.47
C GLN A 277 -4.97 -13.27 -16.94
N ILE A 278 -4.09 -12.27 -16.75
CA ILE A 278 -4.50 -10.93 -16.32
C ILE A 278 -5.51 -10.37 -17.32
N ARG A 279 -5.18 -10.33 -18.61
CA ARG A 279 -6.06 -9.80 -19.66
C ARG A 279 -7.38 -10.54 -19.73
N HIS A 280 -7.35 -11.87 -19.76
CA HIS A 280 -8.58 -12.68 -19.84
C HIS A 280 -9.56 -12.36 -18.69
N ILE A 281 -9.06 -12.30 -17.45
CA ILE A 281 -9.89 -11.98 -16.28
C ILE A 281 -10.43 -10.54 -16.35
N LEU A 282 -9.61 -9.60 -16.79
CA LEU A 282 -10.02 -8.20 -16.89
C LEU A 282 -10.99 -7.96 -18.04
N ASP A 283 -10.83 -8.65 -19.17
CA ASP A 283 -11.79 -8.59 -20.28
C ASP A 283 -13.16 -9.09 -19.83
N GLU A 284 -13.23 -10.22 -19.11
CA GLU A 284 -14.48 -10.69 -18.50
C GLU A 284 -15.06 -9.70 -17.49
N PHE A 285 -14.21 -9.07 -16.68
CA PHE A 285 -14.65 -8.11 -15.68
C PHE A 285 -15.23 -6.85 -16.31
N TRP A 286 -14.59 -6.28 -17.33
CA TRP A 286 -15.03 -5.02 -17.94
C TRP A 286 -16.19 -5.16 -18.91
N THR A 287 -16.48 -6.37 -19.42
CA THR A 287 -17.62 -6.63 -20.32
C THR A 287 -18.95 -6.87 -19.60
N ARG A 288 -18.93 -7.11 -18.30
CA ARG A 288 -20.12 -7.20 -17.44
C ARG A 288 -20.66 -5.82 -17.09
#